data_189195069762e42b2261d0f3a1e2378a
#
_entry.id   189195069762e42b2261d0f3a1e2378a
#
_cell.length_a   1.000
_cell.length_b   1.000
_cell.length_c   1.000
_cell.angle_alpha   90.00
_cell.angle_beta   90.00
_cell.angle_gamma   90.00
#
_symmetry.space_group_name_H-M   'P 1'
#
loop_
_entity.id
_entity.type
_entity.pdbx_description
1 polymer ?
#
loop_
_entity_poly.entity_id
_entity_poly.type
_entity_poly.pdbx_seq_one_letter_code
_entity_poly.pdbx_strand_id
1 'polypeptide(L)'
;MPFGPLGRCAIAASLLLTTTAGAFAQPAPLAPRELPAKSIPVPTTVSPEMQKIIAQPLRTAWDTPPRTPEGWKQLAEATRVSAAPNVEAMRQRLNVRVEPGTMAGVKIYTVTPEKIRPENADRTLVQIHGGCYVLNPAEAALPEAMLIAAIGGYRVIAVDYRMPPEAYFPAALDDSMAVYKAVIAKADPKRVGLIGTSAGGALVLEMGLRAKQLGLPMPGAIASGTPMSDSTKTGDTFYTNAMLDNVLVSTEGFCDAAAAFYANGHDMKDPLISPVYGDMGGFPPTILTSGTRDLLLSNTVRVHRKLRNLGIESFLQVYEGQSHAQYGRDDRIPEVREAFGEIGDFFGKHLKK
;
A
#
# COMPACT_ATOMS: atom_id res chain seq x y z
N MET A 1 27.53 -53.73 -81.12
CA MET A 1 28.65 -53.21 -80.33
C MET A 1 28.46 -51.68 -80.30
N PRO A 2 28.37 -50.99 -79.28
CA PRO A 2 29.04 -51.06 -77.96
C PRO A 2 28.13 -50.82 -76.76
N PHE A 3 28.73 -50.98 -75.59
CA PHE A 3 28.28 -50.95 -74.27
C PHE A 3 27.57 -49.69 -73.77
N GLY A 4 26.45 -49.81 -73.05
CA GLY A 4 25.84 -48.75 -72.23
C GLY A 4 26.26 -48.83 -70.77
N PRO A 5 26.39 -47.77 -70.01
CA PRO A 5 26.90 -47.77 -68.67
C PRO A 5 25.80 -47.99 -67.58
N LEU A 6 26.22 -48.67 -66.54
CA LEU A 6 25.49 -49.04 -65.32
C LEU A 6 25.06 -47.77 -64.50
N GLY A 7 23.77 -47.67 -64.20
CA GLY A 7 23.24 -46.73 -63.23
C GLY A 7 23.58 -47.12 -61.81
N ARG A 8 24.18 -46.20 -61.03
CA ARG A 8 24.36 -46.30 -59.57
C ARG A 8 23.14 -45.69 -58.89
N CYS A 9 22.37 -46.54 -58.22
CA CYS A 9 21.37 -46.08 -57.23
C CYS A 9 22.08 -45.59 -55.95
N ALA A 10 21.98 -44.31 -55.65
CA ALA A 10 22.38 -43.80 -54.37
C ALA A 10 21.18 -43.82 -53.43
N ILE A 11 21.25 -44.65 -52.38
CA ILE A 11 20.27 -44.66 -51.30
C ILE A 11 20.66 -43.56 -50.33
N ALA A 12 19.86 -42.47 -50.27
CA ALA A 12 19.99 -41.43 -49.25
C ALA A 12 19.29 -41.90 -47.98
N ALA A 13 20.06 -42.22 -46.95
CA ALA A 13 19.53 -42.48 -45.61
C ALA A 13 19.32 -41.16 -44.88
N SER A 14 18.06 -40.73 -44.73
CA SER A 14 17.69 -39.59 -43.91
C SER A 14 17.73 -40.00 -42.45
N LEU A 15 18.72 -39.52 -41.68
CA LEU A 15 18.74 -39.60 -40.23
C LEU A 15 17.74 -38.55 -39.67
N LEU A 16 16.60 -39.01 -39.18
CA LEU A 16 15.72 -38.19 -38.35
C LEU A 16 16.36 -38.09 -36.94
N LEU A 17 16.97 -36.94 -36.61
CA LEU A 17 17.32 -36.60 -35.24
C LEU A 17 16.03 -36.18 -34.51
N THR A 18 15.47 -37.09 -33.72
CA THR A 18 14.45 -36.76 -32.73
C THR A 18 15.11 -36.05 -31.54
N THR A 19 15.07 -34.72 -31.51
CA THR A 19 15.40 -33.98 -30.29
C THR A 19 14.26 -34.17 -29.29
N THR A 20 14.42 -35.05 -28.33
CA THR A 20 13.58 -35.09 -27.14
C THR A 20 13.93 -33.86 -26.31
N ALA A 21 13.09 -32.81 -26.39
CA ALA A 21 13.11 -31.71 -25.42
C ALA A 21 12.77 -32.32 -24.06
N GLY A 22 13.77 -32.52 -23.23
CA GLY A 22 13.59 -32.90 -21.84
C GLY A 22 12.82 -31.76 -21.15
N ALA A 23 11.55 -32.00 -20.88
CA ALA A 23 10.80 -31.12 -19.96
C ALA A 23 11.51 -31.23 -18.61
N PHE A 24 12.23 -30.18 -18.22
CA PHE A 24 12.72 -30.04 -16.86
C PHE A 24 11.48 -30.02 -15.96
N ALA A 25 11.20 -31.10 -15.27
CA ALA A 25 10.18 -31.19 -14.26
C ALA A 25 10.50 -30.10 -13.22
N GLN A 26 9.56 -29.18 -12.94
CA GLN A 26 9.72 -28.24 -11.85
C GLN A 26 9.96 -29.04 -10.57
N PRO A 27 10.95 -28.66 -9.74
CA PRO A 27 11.19 -29.37 -8.49
C PRO A 27 9.89 -29.35 -7.67
N ALA A 28 9.58 -30.49 -7.03
CA ALA A 28 8.44 -30.58 -6.15
C ALA A 28 8.48 -29.47 -5.08
N PRO A 29 7.34 -28.85 -4.73
CA PRO A 29 7.30 -27.86 -3.67
C PRO A 29 7.90 -28.42 -2.39
N LEU A 30 8.73 -27.63 -1.71
CA LEU A 30 9.26 -28.01 -0.40
C LEU A 30 8.10 -28.15 0.61
N ALA A 31 8.22 -29.14 1.51
CA ALA A 31 7.20 -29.37 2.53
C ALA A 31 7.07 -28.15 3.47
N PRO A 32 5.85 -27.75 3.85
CA PRO A 32 5.63 -26.73 4.85
C PRO A 32 6.12 -27.18 6.23
N ARG A 33 6.43 -26.21 7.11
CA ARG A 33 6.73 -26.49 8.51
C ARG A 33 5.46 -26.44 9.33
N GLU A 34 5.06 -27.56 9.91
CA GLU A 34 3.98 -27.60 10.88
C GLU A 34 4.43 -26.99 12.21
N LEU A 35 3.61 -26.12 12.79
CA LEU A 35 3.85 -25.53 14.10
C LEU A 35 2.88 -26.09 15.13
N PRO A 36 3.36 -26.43 16.37
CA PRO A 36 2.45 -26.79 17.44
C PRO A 36 1.59 -25.59 17.85
N ALA A 37 0.41 -25.85 18.42
CA ALA A 37 -0.43 -24.81 19.01
C ALA A 37 0.36 -24.05 20.08
N LYS A 38 0.31 -22.71 20.03
CA LYS A 38 1.00 -21.84 20.98
C LYS A 38 0.17 -20.60 21.29
N SER A 39 0.36 -20.01 22.47
CA SER A 39 -0.16 -18.70 22.84
C SER A 39 0.92 -17.64 22.65
N ILE A 40 0.55 -16.52 22.06
CA ILE A 40 1.45 -15.38 21.84
C ILE A 40 1.09 -14.28 22.84
N PRO A 41 1.98 -13.96 23.80
CA PRO A 41 1.69 -12.93 24.80
C PRO A 41 1.68 -11.55 24.17
N VAL A 42 1.00 -10.60 24.82
CA VAL A 42 1.16 -9.17 24.52
C VAL A 42 2.56 -8.75 24.96
N PRO A 43 3.36 -8.07 24.08
CA PRO A 43 4.70 -7.63 24.46
C PRO A 43 4.64 -6.56 25.55
N THR A 44 5.58 -6.62 26.49
CA THR A 44 5.72 -5.63 27.57
C THR A 44 6.71 -4.51 27.24
N THR A 45 7.30 -4.56 26.05
CA THR A 45 8.28 -3.61 25.52
C THR A 45 7.65 -2.38 24.86
N VAL A 46 6.32 -2.34 24.78
CA VAL A 46 5.55 -1.24 24.23
C VAL A 46 4.75 -0.52 25.33
N SER A 47 4.24 0.67 25.04
CA SER A 47 3.46 1.44 26.01
C SER A 47 2.21 0.70 26.50
N PRO A 48 1.70 1.00 27.70
CA PRO A 48 0.44 0.43 28.20
C PRO A 48 -0.75 0.70 27.27
N GLU A 49 -0.75 1.83 26.59
CA GLU A 49 -1.76 2.22 25.58
C GLU A 49 -1.71 1.29 24.38
N MET A 50 -0.51 1.05 23.84
CA MET A 50 -0.33 0.13 22.73
C MET A 50 -0.62 -1.33 23.14
N GLN A 51 -0.24 -1.76 24.34
CA GLN A 51 -0.60 -3.09 24.86
C GLN A 51 -2.12 -3.33 24.80
N LYS A 52 -2.93 -2.32 25.16
CA LYS A 52 -4.41 -2.41 25.09
C LYS A 52 -4.90 -2.59 23.65
N ILE A 53 -4.26 -1.94 22.68
CA ILE A 53 -4.60 -2.08 21.26
C ILE A 53 -4.21 -3.46 20.73
N ILE A 54 -3.02 -3.93 21.08
CA ILE A 54 -2.53 -5.26 20.70
C ILE A 54 -3.40 -6.37 21.31
N ALA A 55 -3.89 -6.18 22.52
CA ALA A 55 -4.74 -7.13 23.23
C ALA A 55 -6.20 -7.16 22.76
N GLN A 56 -6.61 -6.25 21.86
CA GLN A 56 -7.98 -6.26 21.35
C GLN A 56 -8.29 -7.58 20.62
N PRO A 57 -9.55 -8.04 20.69
CA PRO A 57 -9.96 -9.22 19.95
C PRO A 57 -9.81 -9.01 18.45
N LEU A 58 -9.83 -10.11 17.71
CA LEU A 58 -9.86 -10.06 16.24
C LEU A 58 -11.05 -9.24 15.76
N ARG A 59 -10.88 -8.53 14.65
CA ARG A 59 -11.97 -7.79 14.01
C ARG A 59 -13.15 -8.70 13.74
N THR A 60 -14.34 -8.29 14.14
CA THR A 60 -15.59 -9.02 13.85
C THR A 60 -15.88 -9.00 12.34
N ALA A 61 -16.55 -10.03 11.86
CA ALA A 61 -16.96 -10.19 10.47
C ALA A 61 -15.79 -10.12 9.45
N TRP A 62 -14.57 -10.44 9.88
CA TRP A 62 -13.41 -10.49 8.99
C TRP A 62 -13.54 -11.56 7.89
N ASP A 63 -14.29 -12.62 8.14
CA ASP A 63 -14.52 -13.79 7.29
C ASP A 63 -15.87 -13.76 6.54
N THR A 64 -16.64 -12.70 6.73
CA THR A 64 -17.97 -12.55 6.13
C THR A 64 -18.06 -11.23 5.32
N PRO A 65 -17.27 -11.06 4.25
CA PRO A 65 -17.33 -9.87 3.43
C PRO A 65 -18.69 -9.75 2.71
N PRO A 66 -19.13 -8.52 2.40
CA PRO A 66 -20.32 -8.31 1.59
C PRO A 66 -20.23 -9.05 0.25
N ARG A 67 -21.36 -9.57 -0.22
CA ARG A 67 -21.45 -10.33 -1.49
C ARG A 67 -22.10 -9.54 -2.62
N THR A 68 -22.64 -8.35 -2.33
CA THR A 68 -23.32 -7.50 -3.32
C THR A 68 -22.72 -6.09 -3.32
N PRO A 69 -22.79 -5.37 -4.45
CA PRO A 69 -22.35 -3.96 -4.52
C PRO A 69 -23.01 -3.08 -3.45
N GLU A 70 -24.30 -3.25 -3.20
CA GLU A 70 -25.06 -2.52 -2.18
C GLU A 70 -24.54 -2.82 -0.77
N GLY A 71 -24.19 -4.07 -0.49
CA GLY A 71 -23.60 -4.48 0.79
C GLY A 71 -22.26 -3.80 1.04
N TRP A 72 -21.40 -3.68 0.02
CA TRP A 72 -20.13 -2.94 0.11
C TRP A 72 -20.37 -1.46 0.37
N LYS A 73 -21.31 -0.84 -0.34
CA LYS A 73 -21.69 0.57 -0.13
C LYS A 73 -22.23 0.82 1.28
N GLN A 74 -23.12 -0.05 1.76
CA GLN A 74 -23.65 0.05 3.13
C GLN A 74 -22.54 -0.08 4.18
N LEU A 75 -21.59 -0.99 3.98
CA LEU A 75 -20.46 -1.15 4.90
C LEU A 75 -19.54 0.08 4.90
N ALA A 76 -19.24 0.64 3.73
CA ALA A 76 -18.45 1.86 3.61
C ALA A 76 -19.11 3.03 4.36
N GLU A 77 -20.43 3.21 4.18
CA GLU A 77 -21.18 4.25 4.88
C GLU A 77 -21.26 4.00 6.39
N ALA A 78 -21.49 2.75 6.83
CA ALA A 78 -21.48 2.38 8.24
C ALA A 78 -20.11 2.68 8.89
N THR A 79 -19.01 2.40 8.16
CA THR A 79 -17.66 2.72 8.62
C THR A 79 -17.47 4.23 8.77
N ARG A 80 -17.92 5.03 7.80
CA ARG A 80 -17.86 6.49 7.85
C ARG A 80 -18.60 7.04 9.07
N VAL A 81 -19.85 6.62 9.26
CA VAL A 81 -20.69 7.08 10.38
C VAL A 81 -20.06 6.69 11.72
N SER A 82 -19.57 5.47 11.84
CA SER A 82 -18.91 4.97 13.05
C SER A 82 -17.60 5.71 13.36
N ALA A 83 -16.84 6.10 12.35
CA ALA A 83 -15.57 6.81 12.53
C ALA A 83 -15.75 8.29 12.88
N ALA A 84 -16.83 8.93 12.46
CA ALA A 84 -17.02 10.38 12.53
C ALA A 84 -16.78 11.00 13.92
N PRO A 85 -17.31 10.45 15.04
CA PRO A 85 -17.04 11.03 16.38
C PRO A 85 -15.56 11.00 16.74
N ASN A 86 -14.85 9.91 16.42
CA ASN A 86 -13.43 9.80 16.73
C ASN A 86 -12.57 10.71 15.85
N VAL A 87 -12.92 10.84 14.57
CA VAL A 87 -12.26 11.75 13.62
C VAL A 87 -12.39 13.19 14.10
N GLU A 88 -13.60 13.63 14.50
CA GLU A 88 -13.82 14.98 15.01
C GLU A 88 -13.08 15.21 16.34
N ALA A 89 -13.11 14.26 17.26
CA ALA A 89 -12.36 14.35 18.51
C ALA A 89 -10.83 14.44 18.27
N MET A 90 -10.29 13.68 17.30
CA MET A 90 -8.88 13.75 16.90
C MET A 90 -8.57 15.11 16.27
N ARG A 91 -9.42 15.62 15.38
CA ARG A 91 -9.28 16.95 14.76
C ARG A 91 -9.13 18.05 15.82
N GLN A 92 -9.99 18.01 16.84
CA GLN A 92 -9.95 18.98 17.93
C GLN A 92 -8.67 18.85 18.77
N ARG A 93 -8.27 17.64 19.17
CA ARG A 93 -7.05 17.41 19.95
C ARG A 93 -5.77 17.82 19.23
N LEU A 94 -5.71 17.53 17.92
CA LEU A 94 -4.56 17.86 17.07
C LEU A 94 -4.57 19.35 16.63
N ASN A 95 -5.66 20.07 16.90
CA ASN A 95 -5.84 21.46 16.51
C ASN A 95 -5.52 21.70 15.01
N VAL A 96 -6.11 20.88 14.14
CA VAL A 96 -5.96 21.00 12.70
C VAL A 96 -7.23 21.58 12.06
N ARG A 97 -7.05 22.41 11.05
CA ARG A 97 -8.13 22.89 10.19
C ARG A 97 -8.29 21.93 9.01
N VAL A 98 -9.53 21.51 8.76
CA VAL A 98 -9.91 20.63 7.66
C VAL A 98 -10.92 21.36 6.78
N GLU A 99 -10.58 21.54 5.51
CA GLU A 99 -11.39 22.28 4.54
C GLU A 99 -11.70 21.37 3.35
N PRO A 100 -12.97 21.03 3.10
CA PRO A 100 -13.35 20.29 1.90
C PRO A 100 -13.15 21.13 0.64
N GLY A 101 -12.86 20.49 -0.48
CA GLY A 101 -12.65 21.16 -1.75
C GLY A 101 -12.69 20.18 -2.94
N THR A 102 -12.34 20.72 -4.10
CA THR A 102 -12.22 19.92 -5.32
C THR A 102 -10.95 20.33 -6.06
N MET A 103 -10.18 19.34 -6.52
CA MET A 103 -8.98 19.57 -7.32
C MET A 103 -8.97 18.65 -8.54
N ALA A 104 -8.86 19.22 -9.74
CA ALA A 104 -8.95 18.48 -11.01
C ALA A 104 -10.20 17.58 -11.11
N GLY A 105 -11.35 18.01 -10.57
CA GLY A 105 -12.60 17.26 -10.56
C GLY A 105 -12.72 16.21 -9.44
N VAL A 106 -11.68 15.99 -8.65
CA VAL A 106 -11.65 15.03 -7.54
C VAL A 106 -11.93 15.73 -6.23
N LYS A 107 -12.75 15.12 -5.37
CA LYS A 107 -12.97 15.61 -3.99
C LYS A 107 -11.68 15.50 -3.19
N ILE A 108 -11.37 16.51 -2.42
CA ILE A 108 -10.22 16.57 -1.53
C ILE A 108 -10.58 17.21 -0.21
N TYR A 109 -9.72 17.01 0.78
CA TYR A 109 -9.68 17.84 1.99
C TYR A 109 -8.30 18.47 2.12
N THR A 110 -8.23 19.76 2.37
CA THR A 110 -6.99 20.43 2.77
C THR A 110 -6.89 20.41 4.27
N VAL A 111 -5.87 19.72 4.80
CA VAL A 111 -5.59 19.65 6.23
C VAL A 111 -4.41 20.56 6.55
N THR A 112 -4.64 21.55 7.39
CA THR A 112 -3.63 22.55 7.78
C THR A 112 -3.44 22.49 9.28
N PRO A 113 -2.21 22.27 9.79
CA PRO A 113 -1.94 22.33 11.23
C PRO A 113 -2.04 23.76 11.74
N GLU A 114 -2.19 23.93 13.06
CA GLU A 114 -2.16 25.24 13.70
C GLU A 114 -0.92 26.05 13.30
N LYS A 115 0.24 25.37 13.27
CA LYS A 115 1.51 25.95 12.85
C LYS A 115 2.17 25.07 11.78
N ILE A 116 2.28 25.60 10.58
CA ILE A 116 3.18 25.04 9.57
C ILE A 116 4.59 25.38 10.02
N ARG A 117 5.49 24.38 10.07
CA ARG A 117 6.90 24.64 10.36
C ARG A 117 7.48 25.54 9.27
N PRO A 118 8.28 26.57 9.60
CA PRO A 118 8.81 27.52 8.60
C PRO A 118 9.49 26.83 7.41
N GLU A 119 10.23 25.74 7.66
CA GLU A 119 10.90 24.95 6.65
C GLU A 119 9.94 24.16 5.73
N ASN A 120 8.67 24.03 6.11
CA ASN A 120 7.62 23.33 5.39
C ASN A 120 6.61 24.27 4.71
N ALA A 121 6.85 25.59 4.73
CA ALA A 121 5.89 26.59 4.26
C ALA A 121 5.49 26.40 2.78
N ASP A 122 6.42 25.92 1.95
CA ASP A 122 6.25 25.68 0.52
C ASP A 122 6.27 24.18 0.14
N ARG A 123 6.17 23.31 1.15
CA ARG A 123 6.06 21.85 0.99
C ARG A 123 4.61 21.41 1.13
N THR A 124 4.21 20.45 0.33
CA THR A 124 2.85 19.89 0.36
C THR A 124 2.91 18.37 0.35
N LEU A 125 2.15 17.73 1.21
CA LEU A 125 1.96 16.29 1.15
C LEU A 125 0.62 15.99 0.47
N VAL A 126 0.60 14.99 -0.41
CA VAL A 126 -0.62 14.40 -0.97
C VAL A 126 -0.83 13.07 -0.27
N GLN A 127 -1.93 12.96 0.47
CA GLN A 127 -2.28 11.78 1.23
C GLN A 127 -3.35 10.97 0.52
N ILE A 128 -3.13 9.66 0.45
CA ILE A 128 -4.04 8.67 -0.14
C ILE A 128 -4.43 7.69 0.96
N HIS A 129 -5.73 7.63 1.27
CA HIS A 129 -6.21 6.83 2.41
C HIS A 129 -6.21 5.33 2.14
N GLY A 130 -6.14 4.55 3.21
CA GLY A 130 -6.35 3.10 3.21
C GLY A 130 -7.82 2.71 3.31
N GLY A 131 -8.07 1.41 3.48
CA GLY A 131 -9.41 0.85 3.62
C GLY A 131 -9.71 -0.22 2.56
N CYS A 132 -8.70 -0.98 2.16
CA CYS A 132 -8.81 -2.05 1.16
C CYS A 132 -9.50 -1.59 -0.14
N TYR A 133 -9.34 -0.33 -0.54
CA TYR A 133 -9.96 0.35 -1.70
C TYR A 133 -11.48 0.54 -1.65
N VAL A 134 -12.16 0.16 -0.55
CA VAL A 134 -13.64 0.16 -0.46
C VAL A 134 -14.16 0.83 0.81
N LEU A 135 -13.31 1.17 1.76
CA LEU A 135 -13.68 1.79 3.05
C LEU A 135 -13.08 3.17 3.21
N ASN A 136 -13.57 3.86 4.24
CA ASN A 136 -13.12 5.18 4.69
C ASN A 136 -13.42 6.32 3.70
N PRO A 137 -14.64 6.44 3.15
CA PRO A 137 -15.02 7.58 2.34
C PRO A 137 -15.04 8.87 3.18
N ALA A 138 -14.85 10.00 2.52
CA ALA A 138 -15.01 11.34 3.08
C ALA A 138 -14.14 11.56 4.34
N GLU A 139 -14.73 12.05 5.44
CA GLU A 139 -13.99 12.37 6.66
C GLU A 139 -13.31 11.18 7.34
N ALA A 140 -13.79 9.95 7.07
CA ALA A 140 -13.17 8.72 7.59
C ALA A 140 -11.75 8.48 7.02
N ALA A 141 -11.40 9.15 5.91
CA ALA A 141 -10.07 9.11 5.30
C ALA A 141 -9.01 9.96 6.04
N LEU A 142 -9.41 10.86 6.93
CA LEU A 142 -8.57 11.96 7.42
C LEU A 142 -7.57 11.66 8.55
N PRO A 143 -7.70 10.61 9.38
CA PRO A 143 -6.82 10.43 10.53
C PRO A 143 -5.33 10.51 10.20
N GLU A 144 -4.86 9.83 9.16
CA GLU A 144 -3.45 9.87 8.73
C GLU A 144 -3.03 11.27 8.30
N ALA A 145 -3.86 11.97 7.52
CA ALA A 145 -3.58 13.33 7.09
C ALA A 145 -3.49 14.30 8.27
N MET A 146 -4.35 14.15 9.28
CA MET A 146 -4.31 14.96 10.48
C MET A 146 -3.08 14.69 11.35
N LEU A 147 -2.68 13.42 11.48
CA LEU A 147 -1.47 13.03 12.22
C LEU A 147 -0.22 13.64 11.60
N ILE A 148 -0.02 13.46 10.29
CA ILE A 148 1.19 14.00 9.64
C ILE A 148 1.15 15.53 9.54
N ALA A 149 -0.03 16.15 9.42
CA ALA A 149 -0.16 17.59 9.45
C ALA A 149 0.26 18.15 10.82
N ALA A 150 -0.30 17.62 11.90
CA ALA A 150 -0.06 18.14 13.24
C ALA A 150 1.35 17.83 13.76
N ILE A 151 1.80 16.57 13.63
CA ILE A 151 3.07 16.10 14.18
C ILE A 151 4.23 16.53 13.27
N GLY A 152 4.09 16.38 11.96
CA GLY A 152 5.11 16.76 10.99
C GLY A 152 5.15 18.26 10.65
N GLY A 153 4.05 18.98 10.88
CA GLY A 153 3.95 20.42 10.57
C GLY A 153 3.83 20.70 9.06
N TYR A 154 3.09 19.88 8.33
CA TYR A 154 2.89 20.00 6.87
C TYR A 154 1.47 20.42 6.54
N ARG A 155 1.30 21.12 5.40
CA ARG A 155 0.01 21.17 4.70
C ARG A 155 -0.20 19.86 3.96
N VAL A 156 -1.40 19.28 4.10
CA VAL A 156 -1.73 17.98 3.47
C VAL A 156 -2.98 18.14 2.60
N ILE A 157 -2.93 17.58 1.41
CA ILE A 157 -4.08 17.40 0.52
C ILE A 157 -4.48 15.93 0.62
N ALA A 158 -5.56 15.64 1.31
CA ALA A 158 -6.13 14.29 1.43
C ALA A 158 -7.10 14.05 0.28
N VAL A 159 -6.88 12.98 -0.47
CA VAL A 159 -7.66 12.64 -1.66
C VAL A 159 -8.82 11.72 -1.27
N ASP A 160 -10.05 12.15 -1.54
CA ASP A 160 -11.27 11.33 -1.41
C ASP A 160 -11.57 10.70 -2.79
N TYR A 161 -10.78 9.67 -3.12
CA TYR A 161 -10.84 9.01 -4.42
C TYR A 161 -12.10 8.15 -4.57
N ARG A 162 -12.58 7.96 -5.80
CA ARG A 162 -13.73 7.12 -6.11
C ARG A 162 -13.45 5.65 -5.83
N MET A 163 -14.43 4.98 -5.24
CA MET A 163 -14.34 3.59 -4.81
C MET A 163 -15.50 2.75 -5.36
N PRO A 164 -15.37 1.42 -5.41
CA PRO A 164 -16.50 0.53 -5.67
C PRO A 164 -17.65 0.74 -4.66
N PRO A 165 -18.91 0.57 -5.09
CA PRO A 165 -19.33 0.12 -6.43
C PRO A 165 -19.44 1.23 -7.48
N GLU A 166 -19.25 2.51 -7.10
CA GLU A 166 -19.40 3.64 -8.03
C GLU A 166 -18.30 3.66 -9.09
N ALA A 167 -17.09 3.22 -8.74
CA ALA A 167 -15.97 3.12 -9.68
C ALA A 167 -14.96 2.06 -9.23
N TYR A 168 -14.48 1.29 -10.18
CA TYR A 168 -13.53 0.20 -9.98
C TYR A 168 -12.12 0.61 -10.45
N PHE A 169 -11.15 -0.29 -10.33
CA PHE A 169 -9.82 -0.09 -10.89
C PHE A 169 -9.91 0.35 -12.38
N PRO A 170 -9.17 1.38 -12.80
CA PRO A 170 -8.13 2.12 -12.06
C PRO A 170 -8.59 3.45 -11.44
N ALA A 171 -9.87 3.67 -11.15
CA ALA A 171 -10.43 4.97 -10.79
C ALA A 171 -9.73 5.63 -9.58
N ALA A 172 -9.40 4.87 -8.53
CA ALA A 172 -8.70 5.42 -7.36
C ALA A 172 -7.31 5.95 -7.73
N LEU A 173 -6.57 5.22 -8.57
CA LEU A 173 -5.28 5.67 -9.09
C LEU A 173 -5.42 6.88 -10.01
N ASP A 174 -6.41 6.89 -10.89
CA ASP A 174 -6.65 8.00 -11.83
C ASP A 174 -7.00 9.29 -11.09
N ASP A 175 -7.85 9.23 -10.05
CA ASP A 175 -8.19 10.36 -9.20
C ASP A 175 -6.95 10.88 -8.44
N SER A 176 -6.17 9.98 -7.85
CA SER A 176 -4.92 10.30 -7.13
C SER A 176 -3.91 10.97 -8.06
N MET A 177 -3.77 10.46 -9.29
CA MET A 177 -2.90 11.06 -10.31
C MET A 177 -3.41 12.41 -10.82
N ALA A 178 -4.72 12.61 -10.93
CA ALA A 178 -5.30 13.90 -11.31
C ALA A 178 -4.96 14.98 -10.29
N VAL A 179 -5.09 14.66 -8.98
CA VAL A 179 -4.71 15.58 -7.89
C VAL A 179 -3.20 15.83 -7.90
N TYR A 180 -2.38 14.77 -8.03
CA TYR A 180 -0.91 14.92 -8.08
C TYR A 180 -0.47 15.85 -9.23
N LYS A 181 -1.00 15.66 -10.44
CA LYS A 181 -0.73 16.53 -11.60
C LYS A 181 -1.10 17.99 -11.32
N ALA A 182 -2.25 18.21 -10.68
CA ALA A 182 -2.69 19.57 -10.35
C ALA A 182 -1.80 20.23 -9.28
N VAL A 183 -1.26 19.46 -8.33
CA VAL A 183 -0.31 19.95 -7.33
C VAL A 183 1.02 20.31 -7.95
N ILE A 184 1.63 19.44 -8.75
CA ILE A 184 2.94 19.68 -9.37
C ILE A 184 2.91 20.71 -10.50
N ALA A 185 1.71 21.05 -11.02
CA ALA A 185 1.55 22.18 -11.94
C ALA A 185 1.76 23.55 -11.26
N LYS A 186 1.68 23.60 -9.91
CA LYS A 186 1.77 24.82 -9.11
C LYS A 186 2.93 24.82 -8.11
N ALA A 187 3.60 23.68 -7.92
CA ALA A 187 4.68 23.49 -6.96
C ALA A 187 5.84 22.72 -7.60
N ASP A 188 7.08 22.95 -7.11
CA ASP A 188 8.22 22.09 -7.47
C ASP A 188 7.92 20.65 -7.02
N PRO A 189 7.92 19.65 -7.92
CA PRO A 189 7.68 18.26 -7.56
C PRO A 189 8.61 17.74 -6.45
N LYS A 190 9.81 18.30 -6.33
CA LYS A 190 10.76 17.95 -5.26
C LYS A 190 10.38 18.50 -3.88
N ARG A 191 9.36 19.36 -3.81
CA ARG A 191 8.73 19.86 -2.57
C ARG A 191 7.39 19.18 -2.27
N VAL A 192 7.03 18.19 -3.08
CA VAL A 192 5.80 17.39 -2.91
C VAL A 192 6.15 16.01 -2.41
N GLY A 193 5.55 15.58 -1.31
CA GLY A 193 5.62 14.22 -0.79
C GLY A 193 4.32 13.46 -1.02
N LEU A 194 4.40 12.14 -1.21
CA LEU A 194 3.24 11.26 -1.21
C LEU A 194 3.22 10.43 0.07
N ILE A 195 2.07 10.29 0.70
CA ILE A 195 1.89 9.48 1.90
C ILE A 195 0.60 8.68 1.83
N GLY A 196 0.64 7.45 2.29
CA GLY A 196 -0.55 6.61 2.40
C GLY A 196 -0.27 5.30 3.10
N THR A 197 -1.31 4.73 3.69
CA THR A 197 -1.25 3.48 4.45
C THR A 197 -2.16 2.43 3.83
N SER A 198 -1.76 1.13 3.86
CA SER A 198 -2.57 -0.01 3.38
C SER A 198 -2.82 0.06 1.87
N ALA A 199 -4.08 0.10 1.43
CA ALA A 199 -4.43 0.39 0.04
C ALA A 199 -3.87 1.75 -0.41
N GLY A 200 -3.90 2.78 0.45
CA GLY A 200 -3.25 4.07 0.19
C GLY A 200 -1.73 3.96 0.06
N GLY A 201 -1.10 3.08 0.86
CA GLY A 201 0.31 2.77 0.75
C GLY A 201 0.68 2.10 -0.58
N ALA A 202 -0.20 1.24 -1.11
CA ALA A 202 -0.05 0.69 -2.46
C ALA A 202 -0.24 1.78 -3.52
N LEU A 203 -1.32 2.57 -3.41
CA LEU A 203 -1.64 3.64 -4.35
C LEU A 203 -0.50 4.68 -4.50
N VAL A 204 0.20 5.09 -3.42
CA VAL A 204 1.34 6.00 -3.56
C VAL A 204 2.52 5.38 -4.32
N LEU A 205 2.72 4.07 -4.22
CA LEU A 205 3.70 3.34 -5.04
C LEU A 205 3.22 3.21 -6.50
N GLU A 206 1.95 2.91 -6.72
CA GLU A 206 1.29 2.87 -8.03
C GLU A 206 1.34 4.24 -8.73
N MET A 207 1.14 5.33 -7.98
CA MET A 207 1.33 6.70 -8.48
C MET A 207 2.76 6.94 -8.98
N GLY A 208 3.77 6.44 -8.26
CA GLY A 208 5.16 6.47 -8.70
C GLY A 208 5.36 5.71 -10.02
N LEU A 209 4.82 4.49 -10.13
CA LEU A 209 4.87 3.70 -11.37
C LEU A 209 4.14 4.40 -12.51
N ARG A 210 2.97 4.94 -12.25
CA ARG A 210 2.17 5.66 -13.25
C ARG A 210 2.82 6.97 -13.67
N ALA A 211 3.43 7.71 -12.75
CA ALA A 211 4.20 8.92 -13.09
C ALA A 211 5.35 8.59 -14.04
N LYS A 212 6.09 7.51 -13.76
CA LYS A 212 7.15 7.00 -14.64
C LYS A 212 6.62 6.63 -16.03
N GLN A 213 5.51 5.88 -16.13
CA GLN A 213 4.88 5.52 -17.40
C GLN A 213 4.47 6.74 -18.23
N LEU A 214 4.03 7.81 -17.56
CA LEU A 214 3.57 9.06 -18.20
C LEU A 214 4.69 10.08 -18.42
N GLY A 215 5.93 9.79 -18.04
CA GLY A 215 7.03 10.73 -18.10
C GLY A 215 6.86 11.97 -17.22
N LEU A 216 6.07 11.86 -16.15
CA LEU A 216 5.85 12.96 -15.19
C LEU A 216 7.01 13.04 -14.19
N PRO A 217 7.29 14.25 -13.68
CA PRO A 217 8.26 14.42 -12.61
C PRO A 217 7.84 13.57 -11.38
N MET A 218 8.85 12.94 -10.74
CA MET A 218 8.64 12.20 -9.50
C MET A 218 8.53 13.14 -8.30
N PRO A 219 7.77 12.79 -7.26
CA PRO A 219 7.74 13.52 -6.00
C PRO A 219 9.11 13.56 -5.35
N GLY A 220 9.31 14.42 -4.37
CA GLY A 220 10.55 14.50 -3.62
C GLY A 220 10.79 13.28 -2.73
N ALA A 221 9.71 12.70 -2.17
CA ALA A 221 9.76 11.53 -1.30
C ALA A 221 8.41 10.80 -1.23
N ILE A 222 8.43 9.54 -0.84
CA ILE A 222 7.24 8.70 -0.62
C ILE A 222 7.28 8.09 0.79
N ALA A 223 6.16 8.17 1.52
CA ALA A 223 5.92 7.39 2.73
C ALA A 223 4.80 6.38 2.45
N SER A 224 5.14 5.10 2.50
CA SER A 224 4.21 4.00 2.20
C SER A 224 4.10 3.09 3.41
N GLY A 225 3.01 3.26 4.15
CA GLY A 225 2.75 2.49 5.36
C GLY A 225 2.08 1.17 5.04
N THR A 226 2.64 0.07 5.55
CA THR A 226 2.10 -1.29 5.42
C THR A 226 1.33 -1.52 4.11
N PRO A 227 1.99 -1.31 2.96
CA PRO A 227 1.34 -1.26 1.67
C PRO A 227 0.70 -2.60 1.29
N MET A 228 -0.49 -2.54 0.74
CA MET A 228 -1.12 -3.68 0.07
C MET A 228 -0.47 -3.90 -1.30
N SER A 229 0.87 -4.04 -1.30
CA SER A 229 1.69 -4.01 -2.51
C SER A 229 1.73 -5.32 -3.29
N ASP A 230 1.11 -6.37 -2.76
CA ASP A 230 0.91 -7.65 -3.42
C ASP A 230 -0.45 -8.23 -3.01
N SER A 231 -1.37 -8.26 -3.95
CA SER A 231 -2.70 -8.81 -3.77
C SER A 231 -2.81 -10.28 -4.24
N THR A 232 -1.67 -10.95 -4.49
CA THR A 232 -1.63 -12.34 -4.95
C THR A 232 -1.37 -13.36 -3.83
N LYS A 233 -1.43 -12.94 -2.58
CA LYS A 233 -1.20 -13.77 -1.39
C LYS A 233 0.19 -14.42 -1.34
N THR A 234 1.20 -13.75 -1.88
CA THR A 234 2.58 -14.24 -1.93
C THR A 234 3.42 -13.56 -0.87
N GLY A 235 3.43 -14.06 0.34
CA GLY A 235 4.24 -13.49 1.41
C GLY A 235 4.22 -14.39 2.65
N ASP A 236 5.34 -14.50 3.34
CA ASP A 236 5.48 -15.35 4.51
C ASP A 236 4.52 -14.95 5.64
N THR A 237 4.41 -13.62 5.89
CA THR A 237 3.55 -13.10 6.98
C THR A 237 2.06 -13.26 6.72
N PHE A 238 1.64 -13.56 5.52
CA PHE A 238 0.27 -13.96 5.23
C PHE A 238 -0.12 -15.26 5.95
N TYR A 239 0.86 -16.10 6.26
CA TYR A 239 0.69 -17.36 7.00
C TYR A 239 1.12 -17.22 8.46
N THR A 240 2.28 -16.64 8.72
CA THR A 240 2.84 -16.57 10.09
C THR A 240 2.08 -15.61 11.00
N ASN A 241 1.47 -14.57 10.45
CA ASN A 241 0.71 -13.56 11.18
C ASN A 241 -0.82 -13.72 11.04
N ALA A 242 -1.29 -14.74 10.28
CA ALA A 242 -2.71 -15.09 10.26
C ALA A 242 -3.20 -15.41 11.69
N MET A 243 -4.38 -14.90 12.07
CA MET A 243 -4.98 -14.99 13.40
C MET A 243 -4.17 -14.30 14.51
N LEU A 244 -3.03 -13.67 14.18
CA LEU A 244 -2.23 -12.86 15.09
C LEU A 244 -2.44 -11.36 14.84
N ASP A 245 -2.57 -10.95 13.57
CA ASP A 245 -3.03 -9.62 13.18
C ASP A 245 -4.51 -9.45 13.56
N ASN A 246 -4.81 -8.58 14.54
CA ASN A 246 -6.20 -8.39 14.99
C ASN A 246 -7.01 -7.40 14.13
N VAL A 247 -6.42 -6.86 13.07
CA VAL A 247 -7.06 -5.92 12.14
C VAL A 247 -7.46 -6.59 10.82
N LEU A 248 -6.52 -7.21 10.12
CA LEU A 248 -6.76 -7.92 8.86
C LEU A 248 -7.14 -9.38 9.06
N VAL A 249 -6.63 -9.99 10.10
CA VAL A 249 -6.88 -11.34 10.60
C VAL A 249 -6.36 -12.45 9.67
N SER A 250 -6.76 -12.46 8.41
CA SER A 250 -6.40 -13.51 7.43
C SER A 250 -6.33 -12.93 6.03
N THR A 251 -5.53 -13.58 5.18
CA THR A 251 -5.49 -13.30 3.74
C THR A 251 -6.77 -13.71 3.00
N GLU A 252 -7.55 -14.65 3.57
CA GLU A 252 -8.81 -15.13 2.98
C GLU A 252 -10.02 -14.35 3.53
N GLY A 253 -9.76 -13.22 4.16
CA GLY A 253 -10.79 -12.43 4.81
C GLY A 253 -11.30 -11.27 3.95
N PHE A 254 -11.83 -10.30 4.70
CA PHE A 254 -12.45 -9.10 4.17
C PHE A 254 -11.59 -8.35 3.14
N CYS A 255 -10.29 -8.14 3.42
CA CYS A 255 -9.42 -7.29 2.60
C CYS A 255 -9.10 -7.92 1.24
N ASP A 256 -9.01 -9.24 1.18
CA ASP A 256 -8.86 -9.99 -0.07
C ASP A 256 -10.10 -9.85 -0.96
N ALA A 257 -11.29 -10.08 -0.37
CA ALA A 257 -12.55 -9.89 -1.10
C ALA A 257 -12.74 -8.45 -1.59
N ALA A 258 -12.32 -7.46 -0.79
CA ALA A 258 -12.35 -6.05 -1.16
C ALA A 258 -11.41 -5.72 -2.32
N ALA A 259 -10.18 -6.25 -2.28
CA ALA A 259 -9.21 -6.06 -3.36
C ALA A 259 -9.69 -6.71 -4.67
N ALA A 260 -10.25 -7.92 -4.60
CA ALA A 260 -10.84 -8.57 -5.76
C ALA A 260 -12.05 -7.77 -6.32
N PHE A 261 -12.87 -7.21 -5.44
CA PHE A 261 -13.99 -6.35 -5.83
C PHE A 261 -13.50 -5.06 -6.50
N TYR A 262 -12.47 -4.41 -5.94
CA TYR A 262 -11.84 -3.23 -6.57
C TYR A 262 -11.21 -3.55 -7.92
N ALA A 263 -10.48 -4.67 -8.02
CA ALA A 263 -9.81 -5.08 -9.25
C ALA A 263 -10.79 -5.43 -10.39
N ASN A 264 -12.02 -5.82 -10.08
CA ASN A 264 -13.10 -6.07 -11.03
C ASN A 264 -12.67 -6.97 -12.21
N GLY A 265 -11.98 -8.06 -11.91
CA GLY A 265 -11.51 -9.04 -12.90
C GLY A 265 -10.18 -8.74 -13.58
N HIS A 266 -9.52 -7.61 -13.25
CA HIS A 266 -8.16 -7.36 -13.70
C HIS A 266 -7.16 -8.32 -13.04
N ASP A 267 -6.02 -8.53 -13.70
CA ASP A 267 -4.95 -9.38 -13.18
C ASP A 267 -4.38 -8.79 -11.87
N MET A 268 -4.46 -9.56 -10.79
CA MET A 268 -3.93 -9.17 -9.48
C MET A 268 -2.41 -8.97 -9.47
N LYS A 269 -1.69 -9.43 -10.50
CA LYS A 269 -0.26 -9.14 -10.71
C LYS A 269 0.01 -7.87 -11.51
N ASP A 270 -1.05 -7.19 -12.01
CA ASP A 270 -0.85 -5.88 -12.65
C ASP A 270 -0.08 -4.96 -11.68
N PRO A 271 1.05 -4.37 -12.11
CA PRO A 271 1.85 -3.47 -11.28
C PRO A 271 1.10 -2.25 -10.73
N LEU A 272 -0.07 -1.92 -11.29
CA LEU A 272 -0.94 -0.85 -10.81
C LEU A 272 -2.05 -1.34 -9.87
N ILE A 273 -1.99 -2.61 -9.46
CA ILE A 273 -2.76 -3.23 -8.36
C ILE A 273 -1.81 -3.82 -7.32
N SER A 274 -0.71 -4.40 -7.78
CA SER A 274 0.33 -5.02 -6.94
C SER A 274 1.71 -4.42 -7.29
N PRO A 275 2.01 -3.21 -6.78
CA PRO A 275 3.18 -2.43 -7.19
C PRO A 275 4.53 -3.11 -6.94
N VAL A 276 4.60 -4.14 -6.09
CA VAL A 276 5.82 -4.93 -5.92
C VAL A 276 6.30 -5.58 -7.22
N TYR A 277 5.42 -5.82 -8.19
CA TYR A 277 5.78 -6.37 -9.50
C TYR A 277 6.24 -5.31 -10.52
N GLY A 278 6.02 -4.02 -10.23
CA GLY A 278 6.38 -2.91 -11.13
C GLY A 278 7.88 -2.58 -11.12
N ASP A 279 8.32 -1.87 -12.14
CA ASP A 279 9.69 -1.35 -12.21
C ASP A 279 9.82 -0.04 -11.42
N MET A 280 10.41 -0.13 -10.22
CA MET A 280 10.63 1.00 -9.31
C MET A 280 11.96 1.74 -9.57
N GLY A 281 12.69 1.44 -10.64
CA GLY A 281 13.90 2.19 -11.00
C GLY A 281 13.62 3.68 -11.15
N GLY A 282 14.42 4.53 -10.47
CA GLY A 282 14.23 5.98 -10.46
C GLY A 282 13.20 6.51 -9.46
N PHE A 283 12.68 5.69 -8.56
CA PHE A 283 11.84 6.15 -7.46
C PHE A 283 12.60 7.13 -6.55
N PRO A 284 11.90 8.05 -5.90
CA PRO A 284 12.50 8.92 -4.90
C PRO A 284 12.83 8.15 -3.61
N PRO A 285 13.54 8.76 -2.66
CA PRO A 285 13.68 8.24 -1.31
C PRO A 285 12.32 7.82 -0.75
N THR A 286 12.25 6.62 -0.16
CA THR A 286 11.00 6.02 0.29
C THR A 286 11.14 5.46 1.70
N ILE A 287 10.23 5.87 2.61
CA ILE A 287 10.08 5.27 3.93
C ILE A 287 8.90 4.30 3.92
N LEU A 288 9.12 3.13 4.53
CA LEU A 288 8.08 2.11 4.70
C LEU A 288 7.89 1.81 6.20
N THR A 289 6.64 1.65 6.61
CA THR A 289 6.29 1.40 8.01
C THR A 289 5.41 0.16 8.11
N SER A 290 5.63 -0.70 9.11
CA SER A 290 4.81 -1.88 9.39
C SER A 290 4.90 -2.26 10.87
N GLY A 291 4.29 -3.36 11.27
CA GLY A 291 4.39 -3.93 12.61
C GLY A 291 4.79 -5.40 12.57
N THR A 292 5.35 -5.92 13.67
CA THR A 292 5.81 -7.32 13.72
C THR A 292 4.67 -8.34 13.63
N ARG A 293 3.40 -7.94 13.94
CA ARG A 293 2.21 -8.78 13.80
C ARG A 293 1.37 -8.46 12.56
N ASP A 294 1.83 -7.49 11.75
CA ASP A 294 1.12 -7.06 10.56
C ASP A 294 1.12 -8.16 9.47
N LEU A 295 -0.06 -8.47 8.97
CA LEU A 295 -0.25 -9.44 7.89
C LEU A 295 0.50 -9.03 6.61
N LEU A 296 0.64 -7.70 6.37
CA LEU A 296 1.31 -7.14 5.19
C LEU A 296 2.80 -6.81 5.42
N LEU A 297 3.41 -7.30 6.51
CA LEU A 297 4.84 -7.09 6.74
C LEU A 297 5.71 -7.62 5.58
N SER A 298 5.40 -8.80 5.04
CA SER A 298 6.12 -9.34 3.86
C SER A 298 5.99 -8.43 2.63
N ASN A 299 4.82 -7.83 2.42
CA ASN A 299 4.60 -6.86 1.34
C ASN A 299 5.54 -5.67 1.51
N THR A 300 5.61 -5.13 2.73
CA THR A 300 6.47 -4.00 3.10
C THR A 300 7.95 -4.33 2.91
N VAL A 301 8.40 -5.49 3.42
CA VAL A 301 9.79 -5.97 3.30
C VAL A 301 10.18 -6.17 1.84
N ARG A 302 9.31 -6.76 1.02
CA ARG A 302 9.59 -7.02 -0.41
C ARG A 302 9.76 -5.73 -1.20
N VAL A 303 8.93 -4.71 -0.94
CA VAL A 303 9.09 -3.38 -1.54
C VAL A 303 10.41 -2.75 -1.09
N HIS A 304 10.69 -2.74 0.22
CA HIS A 304 11.96 -2.21 0.75
C HIS A 304 13.17 -2.87 0.09
N ARG A 305 13.20 -4.21 0.04
CA ARG A 305 14.32 -4.93 -0.58
C ARG A 305 14.46 -4.63 -2.06
N LYS A 306 13.33 -4.48 -2.78
CA LYS A 306 13.33 -4.10 -4.19
C LYS A 306 13.95 -2.71 -4.40
N LEU A 307 13.53 -1.72 -3.64
CA LEU A 307 14.09 -0.36 -3.70
C LEU A 307 15.59 -0.37 -3.40
N ARG A 308 16.01 -1.06 -2.34
CA ARG A 308 17.43 -1.19 -1.98
C ARG A 308 18.26 -1.84 -3.08
N ASN A 309 17.76 -2.89 -3.71
CA ASN A 309 18.44 -3.58 -4.81
C ASN A 309 18.58 -2.70 -6.07
N LEU A 310 17.71 -1.71 -6.23
CA LEU A 310 17.76 -0.69 -7.29
C LEU A 310 18.64 0.53 -6.92
N GLY A 311 19.32 0.50 -5.77
CA GLY A 311 20.15 1.61 -5.29
C GLY A 311 19.36 2.82 -4.77
N ILE A 312 18.06 2.66 -4.52
CA ILE A 312 17.18 3.73 -4.02
C ILE A 312 17.30 3.79 -2.50
N GLU A 313 17.42 5.01 -1.96
CA GLU A 313 17.41 5.23 -0.52
C GLU A 313 16.04 4.82 0.04
N SER A 314 16.02 3.76 0.84
CA SER A 314 14.80 3.20 1.43
C SER A 314 15.00 2.93 2.90
N PHE A 315 14.07 3.41 3.71
CA PHE A 315 14.00 3.22 5.15
C PHE A 315 12.87 2.25 5.48
N LEU A 316 13.05 1.44 6.51
CA LEU A 316 12.06 0.49 6.98
C LEU A 316 11.90 0.63 8.49
N GLN A 317 10.69 0.98 8.93
CA GLN A 317 10.29 1.02 10.32
C GLN A 317 9.38 -0.18 10.59
N VAL A 318 9.69 -0.96 11.63
CA VAL A 318 8.86 -2.10 12.05
C VAL A 318 8.63 -2.00 13.55
N TYR A 319 7.38 -1.71 13.93
CA TYR A 319 6.99 -1.50 15.32
C TYR A 319 6.62 -2.81 16.01
N GLU A 320 7.13 -2.97 17.24
CA GLU A 320 6.96 -4.20 18.02
C GLU A 320 5.50 -4.46 18.37
N GLY A 321 5.05 -5.70 18.15
CA GLY A 321 3.73 -6.19 18.52
C GLY A 321 2.55 -5.63 17.74
N GLN A 322 2.76 -4.63 16.90
CA GLN A 322 1.67 -3.97 16.20
C GLN A 322 1.15 -4.80 15.01
N SER A 323 -0.16 -4.89 14.92
CA SER A 323 -0.90 -5.38 13.77
C SER A 323 -1.01 -4.31 12.69
N HIS A 324 -1.71 -4.62 11.61
CA HIS A 324 -1.89 -3.74 10.45
C HIS A 324 -2.32 -2.32 10.83
N ALA A 325 -1.52 -1.34 10.44
CA ALA A 325 -1.78 0.10 10.57
C ALA A 325 -2.03 0.61 12.01
N GLN A 326 -1.64 -0.13 13.06
CA GLN A 326 -1.86 0.30 14.45
C GLN A 326 -1.01 1.53 14.81
N TYR A 327 0.10 1.77 14.14
CA TYR A 327 0.92 2.99 14.27
C TYR A 327 0.20 4.29 13.85
N GLY A 328 -1.00 4.21 13.24
CA GLY A 328 -1.83 5.36 12.82
C GLY A 328 -3.17 5.47 13.55
N ARG A 329 -3.37 4.72 14.64
CA ARG A 329 -4.69 4.57 15.27
C ARG A 329 -5.14 5.75 16.12
N ASP A 330 -4.28 6.27 16.98
CA ASP A 330 -4.66 7.27 17.98
C ASP A 330 -3.46 8.15 18.38
N ASP A 331 -3.62 9.45 18.24
CA ASP A 331 -2.60 10.46 18.55
C ASP A 331 -2.13 10.46 20.02
N ARG A 332 -2.87 9.81 20.92
CA ARG A 332 -2.54 9.70 22.34
C ARG A 332 -1.53 8.59 22.65
N ILE A 333 -1.31 7.69 21.69
CA ILE A 333 -0.38 6.57 21.84
C ILE A 333 1.05 7.03 21.52
N PRO A 334 2.04 6.81 22.41
CA PRO A 334 3.43 7.24 22.19
C PRO A 334 4.01 6.76 20.86
N GLU A 335 3.84 5.47 20.53
CA GLU A 335 4.36 4.86 19.31
C GLU A 335 3.75 5.48 18.04
N VAL A 336 2.51 5.96 18.10
CA VAL A 336 1.89 6.68 16.97
C VAL A 336 2.58 8.03 16.77
N ARG A 337 2.88 8.76 17.85
CA ARG A 337 3.60 10.04 17.78
C ARG A 337 5.02 9.85 17.28
N GLU A 338 5.70 8.80 17.73
CA GLU A 338 7.03 8.41 17.26
C GLU A 338 7.00 8.14 15.76
N ALA A 339 6.10 7.28 15.28
CA ALA A 339 5.99 6.90 13.86
C ALA A 339 5.77 8.11 12.96
N PHE A 340 4.84 8.99 13.30
CA PHE A 340 4.57 10.19 12.51
C PHE A 340 5.64 11.28 12.69
N GLY A 341 6.35 11.30 13.80
CA GLY A 341 7.55 12.11 14.01
C GLY A 341 8.65 11.73 13.02
N GLU A 342 9.01 10.45 12.98
CA GLU A 342 10.03 9.91 12.08
C GLU A 342 9.64 10.07 10.60
N ILE A 343 8.36 9.86 10.23
CA ILE A 343 7.87 10.11 8.87
C ILE A 343 7.98 11.62 8.54
N GLY A 344 7.65 12.48 9.48
CA GLY A 344 7.78 13.94 9.33
C GLY A 344 9.24 14.37 9.11
N ASP A 345 10.17 13.84 9.90
CA ASP A 345 11.59 14.11 9.79
C ASP A 345 12.17 13.54 8.48
N PHE A 346 11.71 12.36 8.05
CA PHE A 346 12.04 11.81 6.74
C PHE A 346 11.66 12.78 5.60
N PHE A 347 10.44 13.29 5.57
CA PHE A 347 10.05 14.31 4.61
C PHE A 347 10.86 15.60 4.76
N GLY A 348 11.16 16.02 6.00
CA GLY A 348 12.01 17.16 6.29
C GLY A 348 13.40 17.07 5.66
N LYS A 349 13.96 15.85 5.65
CA LYS A 349 15.28 15.54 5.06
C LYS A 349 15.25 15.49 3.53
N HIS A 350 14.21 14.91 2.94
CA HIS A 350 14.20 14.54 1.52
C HIS A 350 13.42 15.48 0.60
N LEU A 351 12.49 16.27 1.14
CA LEU A 351 11.85 17.31 0.35
C LEU A 351 12.80 18.53 0.23
N LYS A 352 12.95 19.01 -1.00
CA LYS A 352 13.80 20.17 -1.30
C LYS A 352 13.48 21.36 -0.38
N LYS A 353 14.54 22.04 0.06
CA LYS A 353 14.45 23.31 0.80
C LYS A 353 14.16 24.46 -0.13
#